data_dfe3d90679147ff6d9d9f2170c056238
#
_entry.id   dfe3d90679147ff6d9d9f2170c056238
#
_cell.length_a   1.000
_cell.length_b   1.000
_cell.length_c   1.000
_cell.angle_alpha   90.00
_cell.angle_beta   90.00
_cell.angle_gamma   90.00
#
_symmetry.space_group_name_H-M   'P 1'
#
loop_
_entity.id
_entity.type
_entity.pdbx_description
1 polymer ?
#
loop_
_entity_poly.entity_id
_entity_poly.type
_entity_poly.pdbx_seq_one_letter_code
_entity_poly.pdbx_strand_id
1 'polypeptide(L)'
;MTRQGLPTGQMEQETQELLDEYNEEYCWEYNDMVDFIKEHGEKDFREYYETYNRLVDDYGQNLVDEFIEDFDVSTIENFEDMYQGQYDSGADFAKQIATDCGYIKSYQGDLPSWIEIDWEKTWDNLSYDYTELLGGHIFNNNY
;
A
#
# COMPACT_ATOMS: atom_id res chain seq x y z
N MET A 1 -13.42 -31.86 -2.17
CA MET A 1 -13.26 -31.22 -1.91
C MET A 1 -12.96 -30.39 -2.42
N THR A 2 -12.90 -30.10 -2.76
CA THR A 2 -12.60 -29.39 -2.89
C THR A 2 -12.60 -28.56 -2.89
N ARG A 3 -12.56 -28.46 -2.92
CA ARG A 3 -12.75 -27.60 -2.66
C ARG A 3 -12.60 -26.44 -3.13
N GLN A 4 -13.26 -25.56 -3.03
CA GLN A 4 -13.02 -24.37 -3.32
C GLN A 4 -11.82 -23.91 -2.75
N GLY A 5 -10.97 -23.33 -3.41
CA GLY A 5 -9.71 -22.94 -2.91
C GLY A 5 -8.88 -24.15 -2.53
N LEU A 6 -7.94 -24.01 -1.64
CA LEU A 6 -7.08 -25.09 -1.20
C LEU A 6 -7.68 -25.78 -0.01
N PRO A 7 -8.09 -27.06 -0.14
CA PRO A 7 -8.46 -27.79 1.06
C PRO A 7 -7.25 -27.92 1.96
N THR A 8 -7.48 -27.87 3.27
CA THR A 8 -6.39 -27.94 4.21
C THR A 8 -5.50 -29.15 4.01
N GLY A 9 -6.10 -30.28 3.63
CA GLY A 9 -5.31 -31.48 3.43
C GLY A 9 -4.36 -31.42 2.26
N GLN A 10 -4.48 -30.41 1.39
CA GLN A 10 -3.62 -30.28 0.22
C GLN A 10 -2.56 -29.20 0.40
N MET A 11 -2.58 -28.49 1.51
CA MET A 11 -1.59 -27.46 1.79
C MET A 11 -0.31 -28.09 2.28
N GLU A 12 0.79 -27.39 2.07
CA GLU A 12 2.06 -27.78 2.66
C GLU A 12 1.95 -27.75 4.16
N GLN A 13 2.69 -28.62 4.82
CA GLN A 13 2.64 -28.71 6.27
C GLN A 13 3.01 -27.40 6.94
N GLU A 14 4.01 -26.71 6.42
CA GLU A 14 4.41 -25.42 6.96
C GLU A 14 3.27 -24.41 6.96
N THR A 15 2.49 -24.40 5.87
CA THR A 15 1.37 -23.48 5.75
C THR A 15 0.29 -23.84 6.75
N GLN A 16 0.01 -25.12 6.91
CA GLN A 16 -1.03 -25.54 7.83
C GLN A 16 -0.67 -25.24 9.27
N GLU A 17 0.59 -25.45 9.63
CA GLU A 17 1.06 -25.15 10.97
C GLU A 17 0.97 -23.65 11.24
N LEU A 18 1.29 -22.84 10.24
CA LEU A 18 1.22 -21.40 10.40
C LEU A 18 -0.21 -20.91 10.53
N LEU A 19 -1.13 -21.51 9.77
CA LEU A 19 -2.55 -21.19 9.91
C LEU A 19 -3.03 -21.46 11.34
N ASP A 20 -2.66 -22.60 11.87
CA ASP A 20 -3.05 -22.96 13.23
C ASP A 20 -2.43 -22.02 14.25
N GLU A 21 -1.17 -21.67 14.07
CA GLU A 21 -0.48 -20.77 14.97
C GLU A 21 -1.11 -19.39 14.96
N TYR A 22 -1.40 -18.86 13.78
CA TYR A 22 -2.01 -17.53 13.67
C TYR A 22 -3.41 -17.51 14.24
N ASN A 23 -4.17 -18.58 14.03
CA ASN A 23 -5.52 -18.65 14.56
C ASN A 23 -5.49 -18.71 16.09
N GLU A 24 -4.57 -19.49 16.66
CA GLU A 24 -4.48 -19.63 18.10
C GLU A 24 -3.92 -18.37 18.77
N GLU A 25 -2.87 -17.81 18.21
CA GLU A 25 -2.15 -16.72 18.85
C GLU A 25 -2.81 -15.38 18.63
N TYR A 26 -3.29 -15.14 17.40
CA TYR A 26 -3.84 -13.83 17.03
C TYR A 26 -5.33 -13.87 16.77
N CYS A 27 -5.95 -15.03 16.81
CA CYS A 27 -7.37 -15.20 16.52
C CYS A 27 -7.75 -14.76 15.11
N TRP A 28 -6.81 -14.87 14.18
CA TRP A 28 -7.10 -14.53 12.79
C TRP A 28 -8.00 -15.60 12.17
N GLU A 29 -8.92 -15.15 11.32
CA GLU A 29 -9.92 -16.04 10.74
C GLU A 29 -9.31 -16.95 9.68
N TYR A 30 -9.63 -18.24 9.75
CA TYR A 30 -9.16 -19.18 8.73
C TYR A 30 -9.61 -18.77 7.34
N ASN A 31 -10.86 -18.33 7.21
CA ASN A 31 -11.39 -17.98 5.89
C ASN A 31 -10.58 -16.85 5.24
N ASP A 32 -10.23 -15.85 6.02
CA ASP A 32 -9.45 -14.73 5.49
C ASP A 32 -8.06 -15.18 5.05
N MET A 33 -7.45 -16.05 5.83
CA MET A 33 -6.12 -16.56 5.51
C MET A 33 -6.16 -17.46 4.28
N VAL A 34 -7.17 -18.30 4.18
CA VAL A 34 -7.32 -19.18 3.01
C VAL A 34 -7.59 -18.36 1.76
N ASP A 35 -8.39 -17.29 1.87
CA ASP A 35 -8.65 -16.42 0.74
C ASP A 35 -7.35 -15.77 0.24
N PHE A 36 -6.48 -15.35 1.16
CA PHE A 36 -5.19 -14.80 0.78
C PHE A 36 -4.35 -15.85 0.04
N ILE A 37 -4.36 -17.08 0.53
CA ILE A 37 -3.62 -18.17 -0.11
C ILE A 37 -4.13 -18.42 -1.51
N LYS A 38 -5.45 -18.43 -1.67
CA LYS A 38 -6.04 -18.63 -3.00
C LYS A 38 -5.62 -17.56 -3.98
N GLU A 39 -5.52 -16.34 -3.50
CA GLU A 39 -5.21 -15.21 -4.38
C GLU A 39 -3.72 -15.11 -4.65
N HIS A 40 -2.88 -15.35 -3.67
CA HIS A 40 -1.45 -15.06 -3.76
C HIS A 40 -0.54 -16.27 -3.66
N GLY A 41 -1.05 -17.41 -3.20
CA GLY A 41 -0.25 -18.61 -3.05
C GLY A 41 0.28 -18.81 -1.64
N GLU A 42 0.72 -20.05 -1.37
CA GLU A 42 1.16 -20.42 -0.03
C GLU A 42 2.48 -19.75 0.36
N LYS A 43 3.39 -19.61 -0.61
CA LYS A 43 4.68 -18.98 -0.33
C LYS A 43 4.49 -17.54 0.09
N ASP A 44 3.65 -16.79 -0.65
CA ASP A 44 3.39 -15.41 -0.32
C ASP A 44 2.65 -15.27 1.01
N PHE A 45 1.76 -16.22 1.31
CA PHE A 45 1.11 -16.23 2.61
C PHE A 45 2.13 -16.39 3.73
N ARG A 46 3.03 -17.34 3.62
CA ARG A 46 4.01 -17.58 4.66
C ARG A 46 4.96 -16.40 4.85
N GLU A 47 5.29 -15.73 3.76
CA GLU A 47 6.26 -14.64 3.81
C GLU A 47 5.65 -13.29 4.18
N TYR A 48 4.41 -13.03 3.75
CA TYR A 48 3.89 -11.67 3.79
C TYR A 48 2.60 -11.49 4.56
N TYR A 49 1.91 -12.56 4.95
CA TYR A 49 0.58 -12.39 5.53
C TYR A 49 0.61 -11.62 6.84
N GLU A 50 1.63 -11.82 7.66
CA GLU A 50 1.73 -11.10 8.93
C GLU A 50 1.85 -9.61 8.68
N THR A 51 2.70 -9.21 7.74
CA THR A 51 2.83 -7.81 7.36
C THR A 51 1.54 -7.28 6.76
N TYR A 52 0.92 -8.06 5.87
CA TYR A 52 -0.33 -7.68 5.25
C TYR A 52 -1.39 -7.38 6.31
N ASN A 53 -1.55 -8.28 7.27
CA ASN A 53 -2.59 -8.12 8.27
C ASN A 53 -2.32 -6.91 9.18
N ARG A 54 -1.07 -6.67 9.52
CA ARG A 54 -0.70 -5.49 10.29
C ARG A 54 -1.01 -4.21 9.53
N LEU A 55 -0.70 -4.18 8.25
CA LEU A 55 -0.99 -3.00 7.43
C LEU A 55 -2.49 -2.78 7.27
N VAL A 56 -3.26 -3.86 7.14
CA VAL A 56 -4.70 -3.74 7.05
C VAL A 56 -5.27 -3.12 8.34
N ASP A 57 -4.75 -3.53 9.49
CA ASP A 57 -5.17 -2.93 10.75
C ASP A 57 -4.85 -1.44 10.81
N ASP A 58 -3.69 -1.05 10.30
CA ASP A 58 -3.23 0.33 10.42
C ASP A 58 -3.79 1.24 9.32
N TYR A 59 -3.97 0.73 8.11
CA TYR A 59 -4.30 1.56 6.95
C TYR A 59 -5.61 1.19 6.27
N GLY A 60 -6.19 0.05 6.60
CA GLY A 60 -7.43 -0.40 5.98
C GLY A 60 -7.18 -1.35 4.83
N GLN A 61 -8.11 -2.30 4.69
CA GLN A 61 -7.95 -3.35 3.68
C GLN A 61 -7.97 -2.80 2.25
N ASN A 62 -8.83 -1.81 1.99
CA ASN A 62 -8.96 -1.29 0.64
C ASN A 62 -7.66 -0.68 0.13
N LEU A 63 -6.98 0.09 0.97
CA LEU A 63 -5.72 0.69 0.56
C LEU A 63 -4.63 -0.35 0.35
N VAL A 64 -4.52 -1.30 1.27
CA VAL A 64 -3.48 -2.32 1.16
C VAL A 64 -3.71 -3.20 -0.06
N ASP A 65 -4.96 -3.58 -0.32
CA ASP A 65 -5.27 -4.40 -1.50
C ASP A 65 -4.98 -3.63 -2.80
N GLU A 66 -5.29 -2.35 -2.82
CA GLU A 66 -5.00 -1.53 -4.00
C GLU A 66 -3.49 -1.39 -4.21
N PHE A 67 -2.76 -1.24 -3.11
CA PHE A 67 -1.29 -1.20 -3.17
C PHE A 67 -0.73 -2.48 -3.79
N ILE A 68 -1.25 -3.63 -3.37
CA ILE A 68 -0.79 -4.90 -3.89
C ILE A 68 -1.08 -5.03 -5.38
N GLU A 69 -2.24 -4.55 -5.82
CA GLU A 69 -2.57 -4.58 -7.24
C GLU A 69 -1.59 -3.77 -8.08
N ASP A 70 -1.17 -2.64 -7.55
CA ASP A 70 -0.27 -1.74 -8.29
C ASP A 70 1.19 -2.15 -8.21
N PHE A 71 1.63 -2.64 -7.04
CA PHE A 71 3.04 -2.84 -6.77
C PHE A 71 3.45 -4.30 -6.58
N ASP A 72 2.49 -5.19 -6.36
CA ASP A 72 2.72 -6.60 -6.06
C ASP A 72 2.84 -6.87 -4.56
N VAL A 73 2.48 -8.10 -4.18
CA VAL A 73 2.43 -8.46 -2.77
C VAL A 73 3.81 -8.44 -2.11
N SER A 74 4.85 -8.79 -2.86
CA SER A 74 6.20 -8.80 -2.30
C SER A 74 6.70 -7.41 -1.92
N THR A 75 6.06 -6.36 -2.42
CA THR A 75 6.45 -4.99 -2.15
C THR A 75 5.90 -4.49 -0.82
N ILE A 76 4.98 -5.24 -0.18
CA ILE A 76 4.33 -4.73 1.03
C ILE A 76 5.29 -4.50 2.18
N GLU A 77 6.45 -5.15 2.17
CA GLU A 77 7.47 -4.88 3.18
C GLU A 77 7.97 -3.44 3.12
N ASN A 78 7.83 -2.81 1.97
CA ASN A 78 8.25 -1.43 1.76
C ASN A 78 7.11 -0.42 1.87
N PHE A 79 5.89 -0.88 2.18
CA PHE A 79 4.69 -0.05 2.15
C PHE A 79 4.89 1.25 2.95
N GLU A 80 5.35 1.13 4.19
CA GLU A 80 5.46 2.30 5.05
C GLU A 80 6.57 3.23 4.61
N ASP A 81 7.66 2.69 4.07
CA ASP A 81 8.73 3.52 3.54
C ASP A 81 8.31 4.27 2.28
N MET A 82 7.41 3.69 1.50
CA MET A 82 6.94 4.30 0.25
C MET A 82 5.83 5.32 0.48
N TYR A 83 5.07 5.16 1.56
CA TYR A 83 3.85 5.93 1.77
C TYR A 83 4.17 7.37 2.14
N GLN A 84 3.59 8.30 1.40
CA GLN A 84 3.83 9.74 1.59
C GLN A 84 2.67 10.45 2.29
N GLY A 85 1.56 9.78 2.48
CA GLY A 85 0.40 10.36 3.13
C GLY A 85 -0.78 10.49 2.20
N GLN A 86 -1.86 11.04 2.74
CA GLN A 86 -3.09 11.23 1.99
C GLN A 86 -3.29 12.71 1.70
N TYR A 87 -3.58 13.03 0.45
CA TYR A 87 -3.77 14.39 -0.01
C TYR A 87 -5.06 14.47 -0.81
N ASP A 88 -5.61 15.69 -0.92
CA ASP A 88 -6.84 15.86 -1.70
C ASP A 88 -6.60 15.54 -3.17
N SER A 89 -5.38 15.75 -3.65
CA SER A 89 -5.04 15.46 -5.04
C SER A 89 -3.53 15.39 -5.17
N GLY A 90 -3.06 14.89 -6.32
CA GLY A 90 -1.63 14.93 -6.62
C GLY A 90 -1.10 16.35 -6.66
N ALA A 91 -1.92 17.29 -7.14
CA ALA A 91 -1.52 18.71 -7.16
C ALA A 91 -1.24 19.23 -5.76
N ASP A 92 -2.07 18.84 -4.78
CA ASP A 92 -1.83 19.23 -3.39
C ASP A 92 -0.56 18.63 -2.83
N PHE A 93 -0.28 17.39 -3.20
CA PHE A 93 0.99 16.76 -2.82
C PHE A 93 2.17 17.53 -3.43
N ALA A 94 2.05 17.93 -4.68
CA ALA A 94 3.12 18.68 -5.34
C ALA A 94 3.40 20.02 -4.62
N LYS A 95 2.34 20.70 -4.19
CA LYS A 95 2.49 21.94 -3.41
C LYS A 95 3.26 21.66 -2.12
N GLN A 96 2.88 20.61 -1.42
CA GLN A 96 3.47 20.28 -0.14
C GLN A 96 4.94 19.93 -0.28
N ILE A 97 5.27 19.11 -1.27
CA ILE A 97 6.66 18.68 -1.42
C ILE A 97 7.55 19.82 -1.87
N ALA A 98 7.03 20.72 -2.71
CA ALA A 98 7.79 21.89 -3.13
C ALA A 98 8.10 22.81 -1.95
N THR A 99 7.15 22.94 -1.02
CA THR A 99 7.33 23.72 0.18
C THR A 99 8.30 23.04 1.14
N ASP A 100 8.13 21.76 1.36
CA ASP A 100 8.96 21.00 2.31
C ASP A 100 10.40 20.89 1.85
N CYS A 101 10.63 20.81 0.54
CA CYS A 101 11.98 20.73 -0.01
C CYS A 101 12.64 22.09 -0.15
N GLY A 102 11.94 23.16 0.20
CA GLY A 102 12.53 24.49 0.18
C GLY A 102 12.60 25.15 -1.18
N TYR A 103 11.92 24.61 -2.18
CA TYR A 103 11.89 25.24 -3.50
C TYR A 103 11.09 26.53 -3.47
N ILE A 104 10.08 26.59 -2.60
CA ILE A 104 9.35 27.82 -2.29
C ILE A 104 9.16 27.83 -0.78
N LYS A 105 9.12 29.03 -0.17
CA LYS A 105 8.90 29.10 1.27
C LYS A 105 7.49 28.73 1.64
N SER A 106 6.55 29.15 0.80
CA SER A 106 5.20 28.66 0.87
C SER A 106 4.65 28.80 -0.54
N TYR A 107 3.69 27.97 -0.88
CA TYR A 107 3.16 28.02 -2.24
C TYR A 107 2.34 29.28 -2.49
N GLN A 108 2.28 30.19 -1.52
CA GLN A 108 1.57 31.44 -1.68
C GLN A 108 2.47 32.65 -1.40
N GLY A 109 3.61 32.45 -0.78
CA GLY A 109 4.31 33.57 -0.14
C GLY A 109 5.38 34.26 -0.95
N ASP A 110 6.10 33.51 -1.75
CA ASP A 110 7.31 34.08 -2.34
C ASP A 110 7.13 34.60 -3.74
N LEU A 111 6.03 34.30 -4.39
CA LEU A 111 5.82 34.66 -5.78
C LEU A 111 5.00 35.95 -5.89
N PRO A 112 5.36 36.83 -6.84
CA PRO A 112 4.49 37.95 -7.13
C PRO A 112 3.08 37.43 -7.52
N SER A 113 2.09 38.24 -7.24
CA SER A 113 0.70 37.82 -7.46
C SER A 113 0.37 37.51 -8.91
N TRP A 114 1.20 37.99 -9.84
CA TRP A 114 0.97 37.75 -11.27
C TRP A 114 1.66 36.48 -11.76
N ILE A 115 2.37 35.78 -10.91
CA ILE A 115 2.97 34.48 -11.26
C ILE A 115 2.12 33.38 -10.64
N GLU A 116 1.72 32.41 -11.46
CA GLU A 116 0.97 31.26 -10.99
C GLU A 116 1.73 30.00 -11.29
N ILE A 117 1.64 29.03 -10.37
CA ILE A 117 2.24 27.71 -10.57
C ILE A 117 1.13 26.77 -10.96
N ASP A 118 1.34 26.04 -12.05
CA ASP A 118 0.40 25.00 -12.49
C ASP A 118 0.71 23.73 -11.70
N TRP A 119 0.04 23.56 -10.58
CA TRP A 119 0.31 22.44 -9.69
C TRP A 119 -0.12 21.09 -10.28
N GLU A 120 -1.11 21.11 -11.16
CA GLU A 120 -1.50 19.89 -11.84
C GLU A 120 -0.41 19.41 -12.79
N LYS A 121 0.19 20.34 -13.52
CA LYS A 121 1.28 20.00 -14.41
C LYS A 121 2.52 19.58 -13.62
N THR A 122 2.75 20.24 -12.49
CA THR A 122 3.83 19.84 -11.61
C THR A 122 3.63 18.42 -11.11
N TRP A 123 2.39 18.08 -10.75
CA TRP A 123 2.09 16.71 -10.35
C TRP A 123 2.31 15.73 -11.51
N ASP A 124 1.93 16.11 -12.73
CA ASP A 124 2.18 15.25 -13.88
C ASP A 124 3.65 14.87 -13.98
N ASN A 125 4.53 15.83 -13.72
CA ASN A 125 5.97 15.57 -13.76
C ASN A 125 6.40 14.69 -12.59
N LEU A 126 5.87 14.93 -11.40
CA LEU A 126 6.20 14.14 -10.22
C LEU A 126 5.65 12.71 -10.31
N SER A 127 4.57 12.52 -11.06
CA SER A 127 3.93 11.21 -11.13
C SER A 127 4.77 10.14 -11.81
N TYR A 128 5.90 10.52 -12.42
CA TYR A 128 6.86 9.53 -12.87
C TYR A 128 7.54 8.82 -11.70
N ASP A 129 7.66 9.49 -10.56
CA ASP A 129 8.32 8.93 -9.40
C ASP A 129 7.37 8.60 -8.26
N TYR A 130 6.10 8.95 -8.38
CA TYR A 130 5.10 8.73 -7.34
C TYR A 130 3.84 8.16 -7.95
N THR A 131 3.10 7.39 -7.14
CA THR A 131 1.83 6.80 -7.56
C THR A 131 0.74 7.31 -6.62
N GLU A 132 -0.38 7.73 -7.21
CA GLU A 132 -1.55 8.13 -6.44
C GLU A 132 -2.58 7.02 -6.52
N LEU A 133 -2.99 6.49 -5.35
CA LEU A 133 -4.07 5.52 -5.27
C LEU A 133 -5.37 6.20 -4.90
N LEU A 134 -6.46 5.47 -4.96
CA LEU A 134 -7.79 6.01 -4.67
C LEU A 134 -7.81 6.68 -3.30
N GLY A 135 -8.48 7.81 -3.21
CA GLY A 135 -8.54 8.55 -1.96
C GLY A 135 -7.37 9.48 -1.73
N GLY A 136 -6.47 9.62 -2.70
CA GLY A 136 -5.36 10.56 -2.59
C GLY A 136 -4.16 10.05 -1.83
N HIS A 137 -4.02 8.72 -1.71
CA HIS A 137 -2.86 8.13 -1.04
C HIS A 137 -1.69 8.08 -2.01
N ILE A 138 -0.58 8.69 -1.62
CA ILE A 138 0.60 8.85 -2.49
C ILE A 138 1.72 7.93 -2.02
N PHE A 139 2.33 7.23 -2.97
CA PHE A 139 3.45 6.34 -2.70
C PHE A 139 4.64 6.69 -3.59
N ASN A 140 5.83 6.59 -3.01
CA ASN A 140 7.08 6.79 -3.75
C ASN A 140 7.39 5.51 -4.52
N ASN A 141 7.64 5.63 -5.83
CA ASN A 141 7.97 4.47 -6.64
C ASN A 141 9.41 4.01 -6.49
N ASN A 142 10.26 4.84 -5.90
CA ASN A 142 11.68 4.52 -5.72
C ASN A 142 11.91 4.02 -4.30
N TYR A 143 11.73 2.74 -4.10
CA TYR A 143 11.82 2.13 -2.78
C TYR A 143 12.98 1.14 -2.67
#